data_825d025d8413e76b8fd7cee09609ed4b
#
_entry.id   825d025d8413e76b8fd7cee09609ed4b
#
_cell.length_a   1.000
_cell.length_b   1.000
_cell.length_c   1.000
_cell.angle_alpha   90.00
_cell.angle_beta   90.00
_cell.angle_gamma   90.00
#
_symmetry.space_group_name_H-M   'P 1'
#
loop_
_entity.id
_entity.type
_entity.pdbx_description
1 polymer ?
#
loop_
_entity_poly.entity_id
_entity_poly.type
_entity_poly.pdbx_seq_one_letter_code
_entity_poly.pdbx_strand_id
1 'polypeptide(L)'
;MITRRLGISAISTPTEQDPPMTAAPTPHSEPLDVLIVGAGISGIGAAYHLQQQCPGKSYAILETQAGFGGTWRTHRYPGARSDSDLFTFGYRFKPWEGAPIANAAEILTYLGEVIAENRLDAHIRYQHRIASAAWSSAQQRWLITAQRLGEDGETLETLQISANFLWMCQGYYRHAEGYTPDWPGLADFKGEVIHPQLWPADASLTGKQVVVIGSGATAATLIPAIADQCAQVTMLQRSPTYFITARNANELADTLRQLDVPLEWTHEIVRRKILFDQAAFVRRCETEPETAKQDLLLGVRAALGPGFEAHVTEHFTPRYRPWQQRIAFVPNADLFKPIREGKAQVVTDEIDHFTADGIALKSGRALTADVVVTATGFNLSVLGDIAFSIDGQPLDFSACITWRGAMFTGVPNMAWVFGYFRASWTLRTDLLADFVCRLLMHMDHTAQGSVTPSLRTPQDQDMSLQPWVDPGNFNPGYLARGQHALPRQGDHSPWLHPQDYSTERAELPAADLSDGTLVYQTRVAAP
;
A
#
# COMPACT_ATOMS: atom_id res chain seq x y z
N MET A 1 13.47 28.40 -83.22
CA MET A 1 12.73 27.20 -83.57
C MET A 1 13.31 26.05 -82.77
N ILE A 2 12.81 25.70 -81.63
CA ILE A 2 12.97 24.42 -80.96
C ILE A 2 11.93 24.37 -79.86
N THR A 3 10.91 23.55 -80.07
CA THR A 3 9.81 23.26 -79.17
C THR A 3 10.28 22.28 -78.12
N ARG A 4 10.20 22.61 -76.82
CA ARG A 4 10.37 21.67 -75.71
C ARG A 4 8.99 21.24 -75.21
N ARG A 5 8.75 19.92 -75.28
CA ARG A 5 7.62 19.25 -74.65
C ARG A 5 7.87 19.14 -73.15
N LEU A 6 6.91 19.56 -72.35
CA LEU A 6 6.83 19.29 -70.91
C LEU A 6 6.24 17.91 -70.68
N GLY A 7 6.99 17.01 -70.04
CA GLY A 7 6.50 15.74 -69.56
C GLY A 7 5.84 15.91 -68.20
N ILE A 8 4.59 15.50 -68.09
CA ILE A 8 3.86 15.42 -66.85
C ILE A 8 4.20 14.07 -66.20
N SER A 9 4.91 14.10 -65.05
CA SER A 9 5.15 12.95 -64.20
C SER A 9 3.95 12.70 -63.30
N ALA A 10 3.39 11.51 -63.36
CA ALA A 10 2.31 11.06 -62.51
C ALA A 10 2.81 10.87 -61.05
N ILE A 11 2.16 11.52 -60.10
CA ILE A 11 2.39 11.37 -58.67
C ILE A 11 1.69 10.07 -58.26
N SER A 12 2.47 9.04 -57.90
CA SER A 12 1.95 7.82 -57.24
C SER A 12 1.61 8.13 -55.79
N THR A 13 0.36 7.92 -55.40
CA THR A 13 -0.11 7.93 -54.01
C THR A 13 0.55 6.80 -53.22
N PRO A 14 0.99 7.04 -51.97
CA PRO A 14 1.45 5.95 -51.12
C PRO A 14 0.26 5.09 -50.69
N THR A 15 0.36 3.81 -50.93
CA THR A 15 -0.52 2.79 -50.31
C THR A 15 -0.33 2.82 -48.82
N GLU A 16 -1.41 3.07 -48.07
CA GLU A 16 -1.50 2.82 -46.63
C GLU A 16 -1.11 1.35 -46.38
N GLN A 17 0.02 1.16 -45.71
CA GLN A 17 0.38 -0.12 -45.15
C GLN A 17 -0.41 -0.27 -43.86
N ASP A 18 -1.26 -1.30 -43.79
CA ASP A 18 -1.89 -1.75 -42.55
C ASP A 18 -0.80 -1.94 -41.46
N PRO A 19 -1.08 -1.53 -40.21
CA PRO A 19 -0.15 -1.78 -39.10
C PRO A 19 0.08 -3.29 -38.96
N PRO A 20 1.30 -3.73 -38.58
CA PRO A 20 1.62 -5.14 -38.47
C PRO A 20 0.66 -5.80 -37.47
N MET A 21 -0.01 -6.83 -37.90
CA MET A 21 -0.81 -7.70 -37.05
C MET A 21 0.05 -8.16 -35.87
N THR A 22 -0.27 -7.70 -34.67
CA THR A 22 0.29 -8.23 -33.43
C THR A 22 0.10 -9.75 -33.44
N ALA A 23 1.18 -10.50 -33.31
CA ALA A 23 1.16 -11.96 -33.24
C ALA A 23 0.12 -12.39 -32.17
N ALA A 24 -0.76 -13.32 -32.54
CA ALA A 24 -1.72 -13.90 -31.62
C ALA A 24 -0.98 -14.47 -30.41
N PRO A 25 -1.38 -14.16 -29.17
CA PRO A 25 -0.71 -14.65 -27.98
C PRO A 25 -0.71 -16.18 -27.96
N THR A 26 0.43 -16.77 -27.63
CA THR A 26 0.61 -18.22 -27.56
C THR A 26 -0.30 -18.80 -26.47
N PRO A 27 -1.13 -19.80 -26.75
CA PRO A 27 -2.02 -20.40 -25.75
C PRO A 27 -1.20 -21.08 -24.67
N HIS A 28 -1.53 -20.81 -23.41
CA HIS A 28 -0.77 -21.28 -22.25
C HIS A 28 -1.41 -22.46 -21.54
N SER A 29 -0.51 -23.23 -20.94
CA SER A 29 -0.63 -24.22 -19.86
C SER A 29 -2.01 -24.28 -19.15
N GLU A 30 -2.28 -25.39 -18.50
CA GLU A 30 -3.50 -25.65 -17.71
C GLU A 30 -3.89 -24.44 -16.85
N PRO A 31 -5.20 -24.16 -16.75
CA PRO A 31 -5.68 -23.02 -15.98
C PRO A 31 -5.31 -23.15 -14.50
N LEU A 32 -4.86 -22.04 -13.91
CA LEU A 32 -4.57 -21.98 -12.48
C LEU A 32 -5.87 -22.00 -11.67
N ASP A 33 -5.84 -22.65 -10.51
CA ASP A 33 -6.93 -22.50 -9.53
C ASP A 33 -6.95 -21.08 -8.96
N VAL A 34 -5.77 -20.53 -8.62
CA VAL A 34 -5.64 -19.21 -8.01
C VAL A 34 -4.49 -18.43 -8.66
N LEU A 35 -4.76 -17.20 -9.06
CA LEU A 35 -3.72 -16.24 -9.40
C LEU A 35 -3.62 -15.18 -8.31
N ILE A 36 -2.47 -15.08 -7.67
CA ILE A 36 -2.14 -14.05 -6.67
C ILE A 36 -1.45 -12.90 -7.39
N VAL A 37 -1.90 -11.67 -7.14
CA VAL A 37 -1.37 -10.46 -7.79
C VAL A 37 -0.52 -9.68 -6.81
N GLY A 38 0.78 -9.64 -7.06
CA GLY A 38 1.80 -8.96 -6.24
C GLY A 38 2.53 -9.88 -5.26
N ALA A 39 3.87 -9.79 -5.23
CA ALA A 39 4.76 -10.51 -4.32
C ALA A 39 5.24 -9.60 -3.16
N GLY A 40 4.39 -8.71 -2.68
CA GLY A 40 4.57 -7.99 -1.42
C GLY A 40 4.18 -8.85 -0.22
N ILE A 41 4.18 -8.25 0.97
CA ILE A 41 3.83 -8.93 2.22
C ILE A 41 2.46 -9.62 2.16
N SER A 42 1.47 -9.05 1.46
CA SER A 42 0.14 -9.66 1.30
C SER A 42 0.16 -10.89 0.42
N GLY A 43 0.84 -10.86 -0.73
CA GLY A 43 0.86 -11.99 -1.66
C GLY A 43 1.69 -13.16 -1.16
N ILE A 44 2.80 -12.89 -0.48
CA ILE A 44 3.61 -13.93 0.18
C ILE A 44 2.80 -14.62 1.27
N GLY A 45 2.09 -13.85 2.12
CA GLY A 45 1.19 -14.39 3.15
C GLY A 45 0.04 -15.21 2.56
N ALA A 46 -0.60 -14.70 1.49
CA ALA A 46 -1.67 -15.40 0.78
C ALA A 46 -1.20 -16.74 0.22
N ALA A 47 -0.01 -16.78 -0.41
CA ALA A 47 0.57 -18.01 -0.95
C ALA A 47 0.87 -19.03 0.15
N TYR A 48 1.45 -18.58 1.28
CA TYR A 48 1.66 -19.44 2.44
C TYR A 48 0.36 -20.09 2.91
N HIS A 49 -0.66 -19.29 3.18
CA HIS A 49 -1.94 -19.81 3.68
C HIS A 49 -2.62 -20.74 2.65
N LEU A 50 -2.56 -20.38 1.36
CA LEU A 50 -3.11 -21.24 0.30
C LEU A 50 -2.41 -22.60 0.26
N GLN A 51 -1.10 -22.62 0.33
CA GLN A 51 -0.30 -23.85 0.32
C GLN A 51 -0.57 -24.72 1.56
N GLN A 52 -0.76 -24.11 2.73
CA GLN A 52 -1.03 -24.84 3.96
C GLN A 52 -2.47 -25.37 4.06
N GLN A 53 -3.45 -24.57 3.63
CA GLN A 53 -4.87 -24.86 3.84
C GLN A 53 -5.54 -25.50 2.62
N CYS A 54 -5.00 -25.26 1.42
CA CYS A 54 -5.53 -25.77 0.15
C CYS A 54 -4.42 -26.44 -0.69
N PRO A 55 -3.72 -27.48 -0.18
CA PRO A 55 -2.48 -28.01 -0.78
C PRO A 55 -2.65 -28.59 -2.20
N GLY A 56 -3.90 -28.88 -2.62
CA GLY A 56 -4.19 -29.38 -3.98
C GLY A 56 -4.42 -28.31 -5.03
N LYS A 57 -4.41 -27.01 -4.65
CA LYS A 57 -4.66 -25.91 -5.58
C LYS A 57 -3.39 -25.51 -6.33
N SER A 58 -3.51 -25.45 -7.67
CA SER A 58 -2.49 -24.85 -8.53
C SER A 58 -2.53 -23.32 -8.40
N TYR A 59 -1.36 -22.67 -8.26
CA TYR A 59 -1.30 -21.22 -8.16
C TYR A 59 -0.01 -20.63 -8.73
N ALA A 60 -0.06 -19.34 -9.05
CA ALA A 60 1.10 -18.52 -9.34
C ALA A 60 0.94 -17.14 -8.70
N ILE A 61 2.07 -16.48 -8.46
CA ILE A 61 2.15 -15.08 -8.03
C ILE A 61 2.74 -14.29 -9.18
N LEU A 62 2.07 -13.25 -9.67
CA LEU A 62 2.64 -12.32 -10.65
C LEU A 62 3.11 -11.05 -9.94
N GLU A 63 4.38 -10.71 -10.13
CA GLU A 63 5.01 -9.52 -9.58
C GLU A 63 5.59 -8.66 -10.71
N THR A 64 5.26 -7.37 -10.71
CA THR A 64 5.72 -6.43 -11.73
C THR A 64 7.21 -6.11 -11.59
N GLN A 65 7.73 -6.06 -10.36
CA GLN A 65 9.13 -5.76 -10.10
C GLN A 65 10.04 -6.98 -10.33
N ALA A 66 11.34 -6.74 -10.43
CA ALA A 66 12.37 -7.78 -10.58
C ALA A 66 12.63 -8.61 -9.31
N GLY A 67 11.81 -8.45 -8.27
CA GLY A 67 11.93 -9.22 -7.02
C GLY A 67 10.78 -8.93 -6.08
N PHE A 68 10.67 -9.75 -5.04
CA PHE A 68 9.64 -9.64 -4.00
C PHE A 68 9.84 -8.43 -3.08
N GLY A 69 8.82 -8.11 -2.28
CA GLY A 69 8.89 -7.17 -1.18
C GLY A 69 7.95 -5.96 -1.32
N GLY A 70 7.44 -5.67 -2.53
CA GLY A 70 6.49 -4.58 -2.76
C GLY A 70 7.00 -3.23 -2.25
N THR A 71 6.30 -2.62 -1.29
CA THR A 71 6.67 -1.35 -0.66
C THR A 71 8.11 -1.32 -0.15
N TRP A 72 8.57 -2.39 0.51
CA TRP A 72 9.91 -2.46 1.11
C TRP A 72 11.04 -2.57 0.08
N ARG A 73 10.73 -3.08 -1.10
CA ARG A 73 11.64 -3.07 -2.24
C ARG A 73 11.66 -1.72 -2.96
N THR A 74 10.51 -1.05 -3.04
CA THR A 74 10.36 0.24 -3.71
C THR A 74 11.03 1.37 -2.92
N HIS A 75 10.83 1.40 -1.60
CA HIS A 75 11.36 2.46 -0.76
C HIS A 75 12.83 2.25 -0.40
N ARG A 76 13.72 2.95 -1.11
CA ARG A 76 15.19 2.87 -0.95
C ARG A 76 15.80 4.14 -0.39
N TYR A 77 14.99 5.11 0.00
CA TYR A 77 15.49 6.35 0.59
C TYR A 77 16.16 6.07 1.96
N PRO A 78 17.16 6.88 2.37
CA PRO A 78 17.85 6.70 3.64
C PRO A 78 16.89 6.64 4.83
N GLY A 79 17.07 5.67 5.71
CA GLY A 79 16.25 5.48 6.89
C GLY A 79 14.88 4.84 6.66
N ALA A 80 14.56 4.35 5.45
CA ALA A 80 13.30 3.66 5.17
C ALA A 80 13.07 2.52 6.16
N ARG A 81 11.98 2.59 6.91
CA ARG A 81 11.62 1.64 7.99
C ARG A 81 10.12 1.56 8.18
N SER A 82 9.65 0.53 8.88
CA SER A 82 8.27 0.43 9.32
C SER A 82 7.93 1.53 10.34
N ASP A 83 6.68 1.98 10.33
CA ASP A 83 6.04 2.76 11.41
C ASP A 83 5.10 1.90 12.25
N SER A 84 5.07 0.60 11.99
CA SER A 84 4.28 -0.41 12.69
C SER A 84 5.21 -1.42 13.36
N ASP A 85 4.84 -1.86 14.55
CA ASP A 85 5.58 -2.84 15.32
C ASP A 85 5.60 -4.20 14.62
N LEU A 86 6.78 -4.78 14.42
CA LEU A 86 7.00 -6.02 13.68
C LEU A 86 6.41 -7.26 14.36
N PHE A 87 6.17 -7.24 15.67
CA PHE A 87 5.44 -8.32 16.33
C PHE A 87 3.99 -8.43 15.85
N THR A 88 3.43 -7.33 15.31
CA THR A 88 2.09 -7.32 14.72
C THR A 88 2.10 -7.13 13.21
N PHE A 89 3.12 -6.49 12.67
CA PHE A 89 3.31 -6.33 11.23
C PHE A 89 3.93 -7.57 10.57
N GLY A 90 4.70 -8.39 11.31
CA GLY A 90 5.08 -9.73 10.90
C GLY A 90 3.87 -10.66 10.82
N TYR A 91 4.04 -11.78 10.12
CA TYR A 91 2.99 -12.79 10.01
C TYR A 91 2.70 -13.49 11.34
N ARG A 92 1.49 -13.94 11.54
CA ARG A 92 1.08 -14.74 12.68
C ARG A 92 1.86 -16.06 12.78
N PHE A 93 2.22 -16.64 11.65
CA PHE A 93 2.85 -17.95 11.57
C PHE A 93 4.38 -17.92 11.61
N LYS A 94 5.02 -16.74 11.47
CA LYS A 94 6.47 -16.59 11.57
C LYS A 94 6.82 -15.55 12.63
N PRO A 95 7.37 -15.97 13.79
CA PRO A 95 7.79 -15.08 14.85
C PRO A 95 8.80 -14.04 14.37
N TRP A 96 8.67 -12.81 14.89
CA TRP A 96 9.66 -11.76 14.77
C TRP A 96 10.60 -11.76 15.98
N GLU A 97 11.89 -11.70 15.74
CA GLU A 97 12.91 -11.77 16.80
C GLU A 97 13.66 -10.43 16.99
N GLY A 98 13.55 -9.53 16.03
CA GLY A 98 14.25 -8.24 16.05
C GLY A 98 13.58 -7.17 16.91
N ALA A 99 14.07 -5.94 16.75
CA ALA A 99 13.49 -4.76 17.38
C ALA A 99 12.06 -4.49 16.85
N PRO A 100 11.20 -3.81 17.63
CA PRO A 100 9.83 -3.50 17.22
C PRO A 100 9.73 -2.80 15.86
N ILE A 101 10.60 -1.82 15.62
CA ILE A 101 10.66 -1.10 14.34
C ILE A 101 11.87 -1.59 13.56
N ALA A 102 11.61 -2.18 12.40
CA ALA A 102 12.63 -2.69 11.50
C ALA A 102 12.79 -1.79 10.26
N ASN A 103 14.01 -1.74 9.74
CA ASN A 103 14.29 -1.09 8.47
C ASN A 103 13.85 -1.96 7.28
N ALA A 104 13.83 -1.38 6.08
CA ALA A 104 13.37 -2.05 4.87
C ALA A 104 14.18 -3.33 4.55
N ALA A 105 15.50 -3.34 4.81
CA ALA A 105 16.36 -4.50 4.56
C ALA A 105 16.04 -5.67 5.50
N GLU A 106 15.80 -5.39 6.79
CA GLU A 106 15.39 -6.41 7.77
C GLU A 106 14.03 -7.02 7.40
N ILE A 107 13.09 -6.20 6.92
CA ILE A 107 11.78 -6.69 6.47
C ILE A 107 11.93 -7.53 5.20
N LEU A 108 12.77 -7.13 4.24
CA LEU A 108 13.05 -7.92 3.05
C LEU A 108 13.71 -9.26 3.40
N THR A 109 14.65 -9.28 4.35
CA THR A 109 15.25 -10.52 4.86
C THR A 109 14.17 -11.44 5.43
N TYR A 110 13.32 -10.93 6.31
CA TYR A 110 12.20 -11.68 6.91
C TYR A 110 11.26 -12.28 5.85
N LEU A 111 10.88 -11.49 4.83
CA LEU A 111 10.06 -11.98 3.73
C LEU A 111 10.78 -13.03 2.87
N GLY A 112 12.08 -12.85 2.63
CA GLY A 112 12.93 -13.81 1.91
C GLY A 112 13.03 -15.15 2.63
N GLU A 113 13.13 -15.12 3.96
CA GLU A 113 13.08 -16.34 4.79
C GLU A 113 11.75 -17.06 4.66
N VAL A 114 10.61 -16.36 4.73
CA VAL A 114 9.28 -16.96 4.52
C VAL A 114 9.19 -17.64 3.15
N ILE A 115 9.68 -16.98 2.10
CA ILE A 115 9.69 -17.56 0.74
C ILE A 115 10.53 -18.83 0.71
N ALA A 116 11.75 -18.80 1.24
CA ALA A 116 12.68 -19.93 1.19
C ALA A 116 12.20 -21.12 2.04
N GLU A 117 11.78 -20.87 3.27
CA GLU A 117 11.30 -21.90 4.20
C GLU A 117 10.07 -22.67 3.65
N ASN A 118 9.24 -21.96 2.87
CA ASN A 118 8.00 -22.53 2.32
C ASN A 118 8.08 -22.83 0.81
N ARG A 119 9.25 -22.66 0.17
CA ARG A 119 9.49 -22.91 -1.26
C ARG A 119 8.52 -22.15 -2.17
N LEU A 120 8.18 -20.91 -1.79
CA LEU A 120 7.24 -20.10 -2.55
C LEU A 120 7.86 -19.51 -3.83
N ASP A 121 9.17 -19.46 -3.91
CA ASP A 121 9.96 -18.97 -5.06
C ASP A 121 9.57 -19.65 -6.37
N ALA A 122 9.29 -20.95 -6.34
CA ALA A 122 8.84 -21.72 -7.51
C ALA A 122 7.51 -21.20 -8.12
N HIS A 123 6.73 -20.46 -7.36
CA HIS A 123 5.43 -19.94 -7.78
C HIS A 123 5.46 -18.46 -8.15
N ILE A 124 6.56 -17.73 -7.86
CA ILE A 124 6.66 -16.29 -8.13
C ILE A 124 7.24 -16.07 -9.53
N ARG A 125 6.49 -15.29 -10.33
CA ARG A 125 6.91 -14.83 -11.65
C ARG A 125 7.17 -13.33 -11.58
N TYR A 126 8.44 -12.96 -11.50
CA TYR A 126 8.88 -11.57 -11.47
C TYR A 126 8.82 -10.93 -12.85
N GLN A 127 8.79 -9.60 -12.91
CA GLN A 127 8.71 -8.80 -14.13
C GLN A 127 7.49 -9.14 -14.99
N HIS A 128 6.38 -9.50 -14.35
CA HIS A 128 5.10 -9.78 -15.00
C HIS A 128 4.06 -8.74 -14.58
N ARG A 129 3.78 -7.80 -15.47
CA ARG A 129 2.75 -6.78 -15.27
C ARG A 129 1.43 -7.25 -15.85
N ILE A 130 0.37 -7.25 -15.05
CA ILE A 130 -0.98 -7.53 -15.54
C ILE A 130 -1.50 -6.25 -16.21
N ALA A 131 -1.85 -6.33 -17.48
CA ALA A 131 -2.46 -5.24 -18.24
C ALA A 131 -3.99 -5.28 -18.16
N SER A 132 -4.57 -6.48 -18.23
CA SER A 132 -6.03 -6.65 -18.14
C SER A 132 -6.41 -7.98 -17.52
N ALA A 133 -7.61 -8.03 -16.93
CA ALA A 133 -8.24 -9.23 -16.44
C ALA A 133 -9.74 -9.23 -16.82
N ALA A 134 -10.15 -10.20 -17.63
CA ALA A 134 -11.51 -10.32 -18.15
C ALA A 134 -12.18 -11.59 -17.58
N TRP A 135 -13.30 -11.45 -16.89
CA TRP A 135 -14.10 -12.58 -16.47
C TRP A 135 -14.94 -13.09 -17.63
N SER A 136 -14.95 -14.40 -17.82
CA SER A 136 -15.86 -15.11 -18.73
C SER A 136 -16.86 -15.94 -17.95
N SER A 137 -18.11 -15.53 -17.91
CA SER A 137 -19.16 -16.28 -17.24
C SER A 137 -19.41 -17.64 -17.91
N ALA A 138 -19.20 -17.73 -19.22
CA ALA A 138 -19.32 -18.99 -19.96
C ALA A 138 -18.25 -20.01 -19.57
N GLN A 139 -17.03 -19.55 -19.25
CA GLN A 139 -15.90 -20.40 -18.84
C GLN A 139 -15.72 -20.45 -17.33
N GLN A 140 -16.42 -19.62 -16.57
CA GLN A 140 -16.28 -19.42 -15.12
C GLN A 140 -14.83 -19.21 -14.70
N ARG A 141 -14.10 -18.31 -15.41
CA ARG A 141 -12.69 -18.00 -15.12
C ARG A 141 -12.30 -16.62 -15.58
N TRP A 142 -11.25 -16.15 -14.99
CA TRP A 142 -10.53 -14.96 -15.40
C TRP A 142 -9.57 -15.27 -16.53
N LEU A 143 -9.59 -14.44 -17.57
CA LEU A 143 -8.62 -14.41 -18.68
C LEU A 143 -7.72 -13.20 -18.47
N ILE A 144 -6.44 -13.43 -18.20
CA ILE A 144 -5.49 -12.41 -17.79
C ILE A 144 -4.50 -12.17 -18.90
N THR A 145 -4.36 -10.91 -19.33
CA THR A 145 -3.27 -10.47 -20.21
C THR A 145 -2.15 -9.93 -19.35
N ALA A 146 -1.02 -10.65 -19.32
CA ALA A 146 0.17 -10.25 -18.61
C ALA A 146 1.29 -9.89 -19.58
N GLN A 147 2.11 -8.91 -19.24
CA GLN A 147 3.28 -8.47 -19.99
C GLN A 147 4.54 -8.85 -19.21
N ARG A 148 5.40 -9.65 -19.82
CA ARG A 148 6.75 -9.91 -19.30
C ARG A 148 7.65 -8.73 -19.69
N LEU A 149 8.23 -8.10 -18.68
CA LEU A 149 9.04 -6.90 -18.83
C LEU A 149 10.54 -7.22 -18.91
N GLY A 150 11.28 -6.41 -19.63
CA GLY A 150 12.73 -6.35 -19.56
C GLY A 150 13.23 -5.57 -18.34
N GLU A 151 14.54 -5.52 -18.16
CA GLU A 151 15.18 -4.72 -17.10
C GLU A 151 14.95 -3.21 -17.29
N ASP A 152 14.76 -2.77 -18.52
CA ASP A 152 14.42 -1.41 -18.93
C ASP A 152 12.91 -1.08 -18.76
N GLY A 153 12.09 -2.06 -18.36
CA GLY A 153 10.65 -1.93 -18.23
C GLY A 153 9.86 -2.08 -19.53
N GLU A 154 10.53 -2.32 -20.66
CA GLU A 154 9.88 -2.55 -21.94
C GLU A 154 9.22 -3.94 -21.98
N THR A 155 8.13 -4.04 -22.73
CA THR A 155 7.40 -5.31 -22.88
C THR A 155 8.14 -6.23 -23.84
N LEU A 156 8.69 -7.34 -23.33
CA LEU A 156 9.36 -8.37 -24.12
C LEU A 156 8.37 -9.36 -24.74
N GLU A 157 7.28 -9.65 -24.02
CA GLU A 157 6.30 -10.67 -24.40
C GLU A 157 4.95 -10.39 -23.76
N THR A 158 3.87 -10.70 -24.47
CA THR A 158 2.51 -10.67 -23.94
C THR A 158 2.00 -12.09 -23.78
N LEU A 159 1.55 -12.41 -22.57
CA LEU A 159 1.10 -13.74 -22.15
C LEU A 159 -0.39 -13.74 -21.88
N GLN A 160 -1.05 -14.85 -22.21
CA GLN A 160 -2.42 -15.12 -21.77
C GLN A 160 -2.38 -16.19 -20.67
N ILE A 161 -2.97 -15.86 -19.53
CA ILE A 161 -3.06 -16.76 -18.36
C ILE A 161 -4.53 -16.89 -18.03
N SER A 162 -4.97 -18.08 -17.64
CA SER A 162 -6.34 -18.23 -17.09
C SER A 162 -6.29 -18.71 -15.65
N ALA A 163 -7.20 -18.19 -14.82
CA ALA A 163 -7.31 -18.56 -13.42
C ALA A 163 -8.78 -18.64 -12.99
N ASN A 164 -9.10 -19.59 -12.12
CA ASN A 164 -10.46 -19.71 -11.58
C ASN A 164 -10.75 -18.62 -10.54
N PHE A 165 -9.73 -18.18 -9.78
CA PHE A 165 -9.87 -17.18 -8.74
C PHE A 165 -8.73 -16.16 -8.80
N LEU A 166 -9.05 -14.86 -8.65
CA LEU A 166 -8.07 -13.79 -8.50
C LEU A 166 -7.95 -13.36 -7.05
N TRP A 167 -6.71 -13.37 -6.53
CA TRP A 167 -6.40 -12.88 -5.21
C TRP A 167 -5.55 -11.63 -5.31
N MET A 168 -6.18 -10.47 -5.14
CA MET A 168 -5.57 -9.16 -5.35
C MET A 168 -4.77 -8.74 -4.13
N CYS A 169 -3.44 -8.84 -4.21
CA CYS A 169 -2.45 -8.50 -3.17
C CYS A 169 -1.49 -7.39 -3.60
N GLN A 170 -1.87 -6.58 -4.59
CA GLN A 170 -1.04 -5.55 -5.25
C GLN A 170 -0.74 -4.32 -4.37
N GLY A 171 -1.31 -4.25 -3.16
CA GLY A 171 -1.25 -3.05 -2.32
C GLY A 171 -2.24 -1.98 -2.78
N TYR A 172 -1.97 -0.71 -2.42
CA TYR A 172 -2.89 0.40 -2.73
C TYR A 172 -2.17 1.69 -3.15
N TYR A 173 -0.85 1.63 -3.30
CA TYR A 173 -0.05 2.73 -3.83
C TYR A 173 0.41 2.46 -5.25
N ARG A 174 0.41 3.50 -6.09
CA ARG A 174 1.07 3.46 -7.38
C ARG A 174 2.59 3.50 -7.16
N HIS A 175 3.28 2.40 -7.47
CA HIS A 175 4.72 2.31 -7.26
C HIS A 175 5.54 3.08 -8.31
N ALA A 176 4.98 3.32 -9.48
CA ALA A 176 5.67 3.99 -10.59
C ALA A 176 5.90 5.48 -10.35
N GLU A 177 5.03 6.13 -9.56
CA GLU A 177 5.14 7.57 -9.30
C GLU A 177 4.58 7.93 -7.92
N GLY A 178 5.23 8.88 -7.25
CA GLY A 178 4.72 9.49 -6.02
C GLY A 178 3.88 10.73 -6.30
N TYR A 179 3.26 11.26 -5.27
CA TYR A 179 2.50 12.49 -5.38
C TYR A 179 3.38 13.71 -5.12
N THR A 180 3.54 14.55 -6.14
CA THR A 180 4.14 15.89 -6.02
C THR A 180 3.10 16.90 -6.46
N PRO A 181 2.71 17.88 -5.59
CA PRO A 181 1.84 18.96 -6.01
C PRO A 181 2.45 19.80 -7.13
N ASP A 182 1.60 20.37 -7.96
CA ASP A 182 2.03 21.34 -8.97
C ASP A 182 2.19 22.72 -8.31
N TRP A 183 3.42 23.04 -7.91
CA TRP A 183 3.75 24.34 -7.33
C TRP A 183 4.22 25.32 -8.40
N PRO A 184 3.78 26.60 -8.34
CA PRO A 184 4.30 27.62 -9.24
C PRO A 184 5.83 27.70 -9.17
N GLY A 185 6.48 27.80 -10.33
CA GLY A 185 7.93 27.97 -10.42
C GLY A 185 8.78 26.70 -10.16
N LEU A 186 8.17 25.53 -9.91
CA LEU A 186 8.93 24.30 -9.66
C LEU A 186 9.89 23.96 -10.80
N ALA A 187 9.51 24.23 -12.05
CA ALA A 187 10.33 24.00 -13.23
C ALA A 187 11.53 25.00 -13.33
N ASP A 188 11.49 26.13 -12.64
CA ASP A 188 12.55 27.13 -12.62
C ASP A 188 13.62 26.84 -11.55
N PHE A 189 13.33 25.95 -10.60
CA PHE A 189 14.26 25.54 -9.57
C PHE A 189 15.45 24.81 -10.19
N LYS A 190 16.66 25.26 -9.88
CA LYS A 190 17.91 24.74 -10.45
C LYS A 190 18.56 23.64 -9.62
N GLY A 191 18.09 23.43 -8.39
CA GLY A 191 18.51 22.32 -7.56
C GLY A 191 17.84 21.02 -7.97
N GLU A 192 18.12 19.98 -7.24
CA GLU A 192 17.58 18.65 -7.47
C GLU A 192 16.23 18.46 -6.75
N VAL A 193 15.24 17.90 -7.43
CA VAL A 193 13.94 17.52 -6.83
C VAL A 193 13.84 16.01 -6.79
N ILE A 194 13.73 15.44 -5.58
CA ILE A 194 13.67 13.99 -5.36
C ILE A 194 12.34 13.61 -4.71
N HIS A 195 11.61 12.67 -5.31
CA HIS A 195 10.52 12.01 -4.60
C HIS A 195 11.07 10.75 -3.90
N PRO A 196 10.82 10.53 -2.58
CA PRO A 196 11.40 9.41 -1.82
C PRO A 196 11.12 8.03 -2.40
N GLN A 197 9.98 7.86 -3.06
CA GLN A 197 9.61 6.61 -3.73
C GLN A 197 10.52 6.25 -4.92
N LEU A 198 11.10 7.26 -5.56
CA LEU A 198 12.00 7.14 -6.71
C LEU A 198 13.42 7.61 -6.35
N TRP A 199 13.90 7.27 -5.16
CA TRP A 199 15.19 7.73 -4.66
C TRP A 199 16.34 7.28 -5.57
N PRO A 200 17.13 8.21 -6.14
CA PRO A 200 18.26 7.87 -7.01
C PRO A 200 19.33 7.11 -6.23
N ALA A 201 19.91 6.08 -6.84
CA ALA A 201 20.94 5.26 -6.19
C ALA A 201 22.23 6.04 -5.91
N ASP A 202 22.51 7.08 -6.69
CA ASP A 202 23.69 7.94 -6.65
C ASP A 202 23.43 9.31 -6.01
N ALA A 203 22.26 9.52 -5.40
CA ALA A 203 21.90 10.78 -4.74
C ALA A 203 22.92 11.12 -3.64
N SER A 204 23.58 12.25 -3.77
CA SER A 204 24.52 12.76 -2.78
C SER A 204 23.96 14.02 -2.10
N LEU A 205 23.81 13.95 -0.79
CA LEU A 205 23.32 15.06 0.06
C LEU A 205 24.42 15.71 0.88
N THR A 206 25.68 15.26 0.75
CA THR A 206 26.81 15.70 1.56
C THR A 206 27.08 17.19 1.37
N GLY A 207 27.02 17.95 2.48
CA GLY A 207 27.25 19.37 2.51
C GLY A 207 26.17 20.24 1.86
N LYS A 208 25.02 19.64 1.44
CA LYS A 208 23.91 20.35 0.78
C LYS A 208 22.90 20.90 1.80
N GLN A 209 22.21 21.96 1.41
CA GLN A 209 21.00 22.44 2.08
C GLN A 209 19.80 21.67 1.52
N VAL A 210 19.15 20.88 2.36
CA VAL A 210 18.06 19.98 1.98
C VAL A 210 16.74 20.45 2.57
N VAL A 211 15.73 20.68 1.74
CA VAL A 211 14.36 20.93 2.21
C VAL A 211 13.51 19.70 1.97
N VAL A 212 13.00 19.10 3.07
CA VAL A 212 12.07 17.97 3.03
C VAL A 212 10.65 18.49 3.20
N ILE A 213 9.84 18.44 2.13
CA ILE A 213 8.46 18.91 2.15
C ILE A 213 7.55 17.79 2.64
N GLY A 214 6.98 17.96 3.82
CA GLY A 214 6.11 17.02 4.51
C GLY A 214 6.58 16.72 5.93
N SER A 215 5.67 16.19 6.75
CA SER A 215 5.92 15.81 8.16
C SER A 215 5.39 14.40 8.49
N GLY A 216 5.05 13.60 7.48
CA GLY A 216 4.57 12.23 7.66
C GLY A 216 5.69 11.24 7.97
N ALA A 217 5.36 9.93 7.97
CA ALA A 217 6.30 8.85 8.27
C ALA A 217 7.59 8.93 7.42
N THR A 218 7.49 9.25 6.14
CA THR A 218 8.67 9.40 5.25
C THR A 218 9.61 10.49 5.73
N ALA A 219 9.13 11.68 6.04
CA ALA A 219 9.97 12.77 6.56
C ALA A 219 10.56 12.40 7.93
N ALA A 220 9.76 11.79 8.81
CA ALA A 220 10.20 11.37 10.15
C ALA A 220 11.31 10.31 10.12
N THR A 221 11.40 9.51 9.06
CA THR A 221 12.44 8.49 8.89
C THR A 221 13.65 9.00 8.11
N LEU A 222 13.43 9.84 7.10
CA LEU A 222 14.48 10.37 6.23
C LEU A 222 15.36 11.40 6.96
N ILE A 223 14.75 12.37 7.64
CA ILE A 223 15.46 13.49 8.27
C ILE A 223 16.56 13.03 9.22
N PRO A 224 16.31 12.14 10.21
CA PRO A 224 17.38 11.67 11.09
C PRO A 224 18.48 10.90 10.35
N ALA A 225 18.14 10.22 9.24
CA ALA A 225 19.12 9.44 8.48
C ALA A 225 20.07 10.29 7.64
N ILE A 226 19.68 11.52 7.29
CA ILE A 226 20.49 12.39 6.42
C ILE A 226 21.11 13.60 7.16
N ALA A 227 20.62 13.93 8.34
CA ALA A 227 20.98 15.19 9.03
C ALA A 227 22.49 15.34 9.28
N ASP A 228 23.21 14.24 9.55
CA ASP A 228 24.66 14.30 9.85
C ASP A 228 25.52 14.55 8.61
N GLN A 229 25.02 14.27 7.41
CA GLN A 229 25.78 14.47 6.17
C GLN A 229 25.44 15.79 5.46
N CYS A 230 24.27 16.37 5.73
CA CYS A 230 23.82 17.62 5.12
C CYS A 230 24.47 18.84 5.81
N ALA A 231 24.59 19.96 5.10
CA ALA A 231 24.91 21.23 5.73
C ALA A 231 23.78 21.70 6.65
N GLN A 232 22.52 21.52 6.20
CA GLN A 232 21.31 21.81 6.95
C GLN A 232 20.14 21.02 6.36
N VAL A 233 19.27 20.48 7.22
CA VAL A 233 18.00 19.90 6.81
C VAL A 233 16.85 20.77 7.32
N THR A 234 15.91 21.11 6.43
CA THR A 234 14.67 21.83 6.80
C THR A 234 13.47 20.94 6.56
N MET A 235 12.73 20.58 7.62
CA MET A 235 11.40 19.98 7.50
C MET A 235 10.38 21.10 7.24
N LEU A 236 9.88 21.20 6.02
CA LEU A 236 8.83 22.15 5.65
C LEU A 236 7.49 21.45 5.68
N GLN A 237 6.58 21.90 6.54
CA GLN A 237 5.24 21.31 6.68
C GLN A 237 4.16 22.38 6.62
N ARG A 238 3.04 22.06 5.99
CA ARG A 238 1.84 22.92 5.99
C ARG A 238 1.09 22.87 7.33
N SER A 239 1.11 21.71 7.99
CA SER A 239 0.49 21.46 9.29
C SER A 239 1.27 20.41 10.05
N PRO A 240 1.33 20.51 11.39
CA PRO A 240 1.99 19.52 12.22
C PRO A 240 1.38 18.12 12.12
N THR A 241 2.19 17.09 12.39
CA THR A 241 1.81 15.68 12.54
C THR A 241 1.97 15.26 13.99
N TYR A 242 1.17 14.28 14.45
CA TYR A 242 1.39 13.63 15.74
C TYR A 242 2.51 12.60 15.67
N PHE A 243 3.33 12.56 16.72
CA PHE A 243 4.43 11.61 16.87
C PHE A 243 4.30 10.81 18.15
N ILE A 244 4.56 9.50 18.06
CA ILE A 244 4.81 8.63 19.22
C ILE A 244 6.31 8.47 19.35
N THR A 245 6.86 8.80 20.53
CA THR A 245 8.28 8.60 20.85
C THR A 245 8.40 7.47 21.86
N ALA A 246 9.16 6.43 21.52
CA ALA A 246 9.45 5.33 22.42
C ALA A 246 10.79 4.69 22.08
N ARG A 247 11.34 3.92 23.01
CA ARG A 247 12.51 3.09 22.74
C ARG A 247 12.18 2.04 21.69
N ASN A 248 13.11 1.76 20.79
CA ASN A 248 12.98 0.66 19.84
C ASN A 248 13.34 -0.69 20.50
N ALA A 249 12.64 -1.03 21.57
CA ALA A 249 12.81 -2.25 22.34
C ALA A 249 11.46 -2.68 22.91
N ASN A 250 11.28 -3.97 23.12
CA ASN A 250 10.10 -4.54 23.76
C ASN A 250 10.51 -5.27 25.04
N GLU A 251 10.34 -4.62 26.19
CA GLU A 251 10.77 -5.13 27.49
C GLU A 251 10.08 -6.45 27.88
N LEU A 252 8.84 -6.67 27.45
CA LEU A 252 8.14 -7.93 27.67
C LEU A 252 8.80 -9.07 26.87
N ALA A 253 9.10 -8.82 25.59
CA ALA A 253 9.81 -9.79 24.76
C ALA A 253 11.16 -10.15 25.34
N ASP A 254 11.93 -9.13 25.77
CA ASP A 254 13.25 -9.33 26.36
C ASP A 254 13.16 -10.11 27.67
N THR A 255 12.17 -9.82 28.52
CA THR A 255 11.92 -10.55 29.76
C THR A 255 11.57 -12.02 29.51
N LEU A 256 10.66 -12.27 28.55
CA LEU A 256 10.24 -13.65 28.21
C LEU A 256 11.42 -14.48 27.65
N ARG A 257 12.29 -13.85 26.83
CA ARG A 257 13.52 -14.50 26.34
C ARG A 257 14.51 -14.80 27.47
N GLN A 258 14.69 -13.90 28.43
CA GLN A 258 15.54 -14.13 29.62
C GLN A 258 15.01 -15.25 30.53
N LEU A 259 13.71 -15.52 30.47
CA LEU A 259 13.06 -16.62 31.19
C LEU A 259 13.00 -17.93 30.37
N ASP A 260 13.73 -17.99 29.25
CA ASP A 260 13.77 -19.14 28.34
C ASP A 260 12.36 -19.57 27.83
N VAL A 261 11.41 -18.63 27.72
CA VAL A 261 10.10 -18.91 27.13
C VAL A 261 10.29 -19.22 25.65
N PRO A 262 9.72 -20.31 25.09
CA PRO A 262 9.82 -20.64 23.67
C PRO A 262 9.44 -19.48 22.77
N LEU A 263 10.11 -19.38 21.62
CA LEU A 263 9.97 -18.26 20.69
C LEU A 263 8.52 -18.02 20.24
N GLU A 264 7.80 -19.09 19.94
CA GLU A 264 6.40 -19.04 19.48
C GLU A 264 5.49 -18.46 20.57
N TRP A 265 5.70 -18.85 21.83
CA TRP A 265 4.95 -18.31 22.96
C TRP A 265 5.34 -16.85 23.25
N THR A 266 6.62 -16.54 23.19
CA THR A 266 7.11 -15.16 23.33
C THR A 266 6.44 -14.27 22.28
N HIS A 267 6.44 -14.68 21.01
CA HIS A 267 5.80 -13.94 19.92
C HIS A 267 4.30 -13.76 20.17
N GLU A 268 3.58 -14.82 20.50
CA GLU A 268 2.12 -14.78 20.71
C GLU A 268 1.73 -13.90 21.90
N ILE A 269 2.45 -13.98 23.02
CA ILE A 269 2.19 -13.16 24.22
C ILE A 269 2.42 -11.68 23.92
N VAL A 270 3.57 -11.37 23.30
CA VAL A 270 3.94 -9.98 22.95
C VAL A 270 2.95 -9.41 21.94
N ARG A 271 2.61 -10.18 20.89
CA ARG A 271 1.63 -9.79 19.89
C ARG A 271 0.27 -9.46 20.50
N ARG A 272 -0.24 -10.31 21.40
CA ARG A 272 -1.50 -10.06 22.12
C ARG A 272 -1.45 -8.81 22.98
N LYS A 273 -0.34 -8.59 23.70
CA LYS A 273 -0.16 -7.40 24.53
C LYS A 273 -0.18 -6.13 23.68
N ILE A 274 0.56 -6.10 22.55
CA ILE A 274 0.59 -4.96 21.65
C ILE A 274 -0.81 -4.68 21.07
N LEU A 275 -1.53 -5.72 20.63
CA LEU A 275 -2.88 -5.56 20.08
C LEU A 275 -3.87 -5.02 21.11
N PHE A 276 -3.76 -5.49 22.36
CA PHE A 276 -4.58 -4.99 23.46
C PHE A 276 -4.31 -3.50 23.73
N ASP A 277 -3.04 -3.12 23.84
CA ASP A 277 -2.64 -1.74 24.09
C ASP A 277 -3.02 -0.81 22.93
N GLN A 278 -2.82 -1.27 21.71
CA GLN A 278 -3.16 -0.50 20.51
C GLN A 278 -4.66 -0.24 20.40
N ALA A 279 -5.50 -1.25 20.67
CA ALA A 279 -6.95 -1.09 20.68
C ALA A 279 -7.40 -0.12 21.77
N ALA A 280 -6.80 -0.19 22.96
CA ALA A 280 -7.06 0.75 24.05
C ALA A 280 -6.66 2.17 23.67
N PHE A 281 -5.50 2.35 23.04
CA PHE A 281 -5.02 3.67 22.61
C PHE A 281 -5.88 4.29 21.51
N VAL A 282 -6.28 3.50 20.48
CA VAL A 282 -7.19 3.98 19.43
C VAL A 282 -8.53 4.42 20.02
N ARG A 283 -9.10 3.61 20.91
CA ARG A 283 -10.36 3.97 21.61
C ARG A 283 -10.20 5.27 22.40
N ARG A 284 -9.10 5.43 23.15
CA ARG A 284 -8.82 6.65 23.91
C ARG A 284 -8.68 7.88 23.01
N CYS A 285 -8.10 7.73 21.81
CA CYS A 285 -8.03 8.82 20.81
C CYS A 285 -9.42 9.26 20.33
N GLU A 286 -10.42 8.39 20.41
CA GLU A 286 -11.82 8.69 20.03
C GLU A 286 -12.64 9.23 21.19
N THR A 287 -12.50 8.64 22.40
CA THR A 287 -13.32 8.99 23.58
C THR A 287 -12.74 10.13 24.39
N GLU A 288 -11.42 10.29 24.41
CA GLU A 288 -10.67 11.28 25.20
C GLU A 288 -9.59 11.98 24.35
N PRO A 289 -9.94 12.58 23.20
CA PRO A 289 -8.97 13.07 22.23
C PRO A 289 -7.99 14.11 22.77
N GLU A 290 -8.46 15.01 23.66
CA GLU A 290 -7.57 16.04 24.23
C GLU A 290 -6.58 15.46 25.23
N THR A 291 -6.96 14.46 26.03
CA THR A 291 -6.03 13.75 26.93
C THR A 291 -4.98 12.98 26.12
N ALA A 292 -5.41 12.24 25.11
CA ALA A 292 -4.50 11.53 24.19
C ALA A 292 -3.54 12.49 23.47
N LYS A 293 -4.03 13.66 23.04
CA LYS A 293 -3.22 14.73 22.46
C LYS A 293 -2.15 15.23 23.43
N GLN A 294 -2.53 15.53 24.68
CA GLN A 294 -1.57 16.01 25.68
C GLN A 294 -0.47 14.99 25.98
N ASP A 295 -0.80 13.70 26.04
CA ASP A 295 0.19 12.65 26.25
C ASP A 295 1.18 12.54 25.07
N LEU A 296 0.70 12.63 23.83
CA LEU A 296 1.57 12.65 22.65
C LEU A 296 2.49 13.87 22.64
N LEU A 297 1.97 15.06 23.00
CA LEU A 297 2.76 16.29 23.10
C LEU A 297 3.76 16.24 24.26
N LEU A 298 3.42 15.58 25.36
CA LEU A 298 4.37 15.35 26.46
C LEU A 298 5.57 14.53 26.00
N GLY A 299 5.35 13.47 25.19
CA GLY A 299 6.41 12.69 24.58
C GLY A 299 7.33 13.54 23.69
N VAL A 300 6.76 14.41 22.86
CA VAL A 300 7.53 15.33 22.01
C VAL A 300 8.32 16.35 22.84
N ARG A 301 7.71 16.95 23.89
CA ARG A 301 8.41 17.86 24.80
C ARG A 301 9.59 17.17 25.50
N ALA A 302 9.37 15.95 25.99
CA ALA A 302 10.45 15.16 26.61
C ALA A 302 11.58 14.86 25.63
N ALA A 303 11.24 14.57 24.37
CA ALA A 303 12.21 14.29 23.31
C ALA A 303 13.03 15.51 22.90
N LEU A 304 12.43 16.69 22.83
CA LEU A 304 13.11 17.95 22.51
C LEU A 304 13.86 18.54 23.70
N GLY A 305 13.36 18.36 24.91
CA GLY A 305 13.94 18.90 26.14
C GLY A 305 13.53 20.36 26.42
N PRO A 306 14.05 20.94 27.52
CA PRO A 306 13.72 22.30 27.93
C PRO A 306 14.18 23.35 26.92
N GLY A 307 13.41 24.44 26.81
CA GLY A 307 13.67 25.55 25.88
C GLY A 307 13.01 25.42 24.52
N PHE A 308 12.30 24.31 24.26
CA PHE A 308 11.57 24.08 23.00
C PHE A 308 10.05 24.24 23.11
N GLU A 309 9.51 24.83 24.18
CA GLU A 309 8.06 24.94 24.44
C GLU A 309 7.32 25.70 23.32
N ALA A 310 7.88 26.84 22.89
CA ALA A 310 7.34 27.61 21.77
C ALA A 310 7.40 26.82 20.46
N HIS A 311 8.51 26.12 20.23
CA HIS A 311 8.73 25.30 19.05
C HIS A 311 7.73 24.12 18.98
N VAL A 312 7.44 23.45 20.12
CA VAL A 312 6.41 22.41 20.17
C VAL A 312 5.04 22.98 19.87
N THR A 313 4.72 24.16 20.40
CA THR A 313 3.44 24.80 20.17
C THR A 313 3.21 25.13 18.69
N GLU A 314 4.23 25.67 18.03
CA GLU A 314 4.17 26.09 16.62
C GLU A 314 4.26 24.93 15.65
N HIS A 315 5.18 23.98 15.88
CA HIS A 315 5.58 23.01 14.87
C HIS A 315 5.13 21.58 15.15
N PHE A 316 4.67 21.26 16.36
CA PHE A 316 4.31 19.88 16.73
C PHE A 316 2.94 19.73 17.37
N THR A 317 2.08 20.78 17.28
CA THR A 317 0.72 20.75 17.85
C THR A 317 -0.33 20.72 16.73
N PRO A 318 -0.77 19.52 16.30
CA PRO A 318 -1.81 19.39 15.28
C PRO A 318 -3.17 19.97 15.73
N ARG A 319 -3.94 20.47 14.76
CA ARG A 319 -5.29 21.03 15.01
C ARG A 319 -6.39 19.96 14.96
N TYR A 320 -6.08 18.77 14.43
CA TYR A 320 -6.99 17.62 14.33
C TYR A 320 -6.79 16.67 15.52
N ARG A 321 -7.75 15.76 15.76
CA ARG A 321 -7.62 14.77 16.82
C ARG A 321 -6.61 13.69 16.49
N PRO A 322 -5.95 13.04 17.48
CA PRO A 322 -5.12 11.88 17.24
C PRO A 322 -5.86 10.79 16.46
N TRP A 323 -5.18 10.12 15.54
CA TRP A 323 -5.73 9.12 14.62
C TRP A 323 -6.79 9.60 13.62
N GLN A 324 -7.05 10.89 13.51
CA GLN A 324 -7.78 11.44 12.35
C GLN A 324 -6.90 11.46 11.11
N GLN A 325 -5.59 11.61 11.30
CA GLN A 325 -4.55 11.28 10.34
C GLN A 325 -3.56 10.32 10.99
N ARG A 326 -2.67 9.73 10.20
CA ARG A 326 -1.71 8.76 10.70
C ARG A 326 -0.78 9.39 11.73
N ILE A 327 -0.58 8.71 12.86
CA ILE A 327 0.42 9.07 13.86
C ILE A 327 1.73 8.39 13.45
N ALA A 328 2.83 9.14 13.36
CA ALA A 328 4.12 8.60 13.00
C ALA A 328 4.87 8.12 14.25
N PHE A 329 5.47 6.94 14.18
CA PHE A 329 6.33 6.42 15.24
C PHE A 329 7.78 6.89 15.02
N VAL A 330 8.38 7.41 16.07
CA VAL A 330 9.77 7.93 16.09
C VAL A 330 10.58 7.14 17.12
N PRO A 331 11.24 6.04 16.70
CA PRO A 331 11.99 5.19 17.61
C PRO A 331 13.18 5.95 18.20
N ASN A 332 13.40 5.76 19.50
CA ASN A 332 14.49 6.41 20.24
C ASN A 332 14.50 7.95 20.12
N ALA A 333 13.37 8.57 19.76
CA ALA A 333 13.23 10.01 19.52
C ALA A 333 14.23 10.56 18.46
N ASP A 334 14.62 9.74 17.48
CA ASP A 334 15.70 10.04 16.54
C ASP A 334 15.44 11.26 15.65
N LEU A 335 14.17 11.53 15.25
CA LEU A 335 13.81 12.77 14.54
C LEU A 335 14.14 14.03 15.35
N PHE A 336 13.96 13.99 16.68
CA PHE A 336 14.11 15.15 17.54
C PHE A 336 15.57 15.44 17.90
N LYS A 337 16.46 14.44 17.79
CA LYS A 337 17.89 14.59 18.04
C LYS A 337 18.54 15.64 17.13
N PRO A 338 18.48 15.55 15.79
CA PRO A 338 19.07 16.56 14.91
C PRO A 338 18.42 17.94 15.06
N ILE A 339 17.16 18.02 15.47
CA ILE A 339 16.50 19.31 15.75
C ILE A 339 17.13 19.97 16.99
N ARG A 340 17.33 19.23 18.08
CA ARG A 340 18.02 19.74 19.28
C ARG A 340 19.46 20.14 19.00
N GLU A 341 20.14 19.41 18.12
CA GLU A 341 21.54 19.66 17.75
C GLU A 341 21.70 20.80 16.72
N GLY A 342 20.60 21.38 16.22
CA GLY A 342 20.61 22.44 15.23
C GLY A 342 20.95 21.96 13.80
N LYS A 343 21.06 20.64 13.56
CA LYS A 343 21.31 20.03 12.24
C LYS A 343 20.06 19.95 11.38
N ALA A 344 18.90 19.96 12.02
CA ALA A 344 17.61 20.05 11.36
C ALA A 344 16.79 21.19 11.97
N GLN A 345 15.98 21.84 11.15
CA GLN A 345 14.98 22.82 11.59
C GLN A 345 13.61 22.47 11.07
N VAL A 346 12.56 22.97 11.73
CA VAL A 346 11.17 22.79 11.30
C VAL A 346 10.60 24.15 10.92
N VAL A 347 9.89 24.18 9.81
CA VAL A 347 9.16 25.36 9.32
C VAL A 347 7.73 24.94 9.05
N THR A 348 6.78 25.60 9.71
CA THR A 348 5.34 25.38 9.49
C THR A 348 4.79 26.55 8.71
N ASP A 349 4.64 26.37 7.40
CA ASP A 349 4.17 27.40 6.47
C ASP A 349 3.67 26.78 5.17
N GLU A 350 3.01 27.59 4.34
CA GLU A 350 2.60 27.18 3.00
C GLU A 350 3.58 27.69 1.94
N ILE A 351 3.82 26.85 0.94
CA ILE A 351 4.61 27.24 -0.24
C ILE A 351 3.79 28.23 -1.07
N ASP A 352 4.40 29.36 -1.41
CA ASP A 352 3.86 30.29 -2.37
C ASP A 352 4.33 29.93 -3.79
N HIS A 353 5.64 29.91 -4.01
CA HIS A 353 6.23 29.48 -5.27
C HIS A 353 7.68 29.03 -5.09
N PHE A 354 8.21 28.33 -6.09
CA PHE A 354 9.62 28.00 -6.20
C PHE A 354 10.39 29.11 -6.87
N THR A 355 11.63 29.34 -6.45
CA THR A 355 12.61 30.21 -7.08
C THR A 355 13.76 29.39 -7.67
N ALA A 356 14.68 30.03 -8.37
CA ALA A 356 15.84 29.35 -8.96
C ALA A 356 16.72 28.65 -7.91
N ASP A 357 16.75 29.14 -6.67
CA ASP A 357 17.64 28.71 -5.58
C ASP A 357 16.91 28.27 -4.31
N GLY A 358 15.57 28.09 -4.37
CA GLY A 358 14.82 27.66 -3.20
C GLY A 358 13.31 27.81 -3.29
N ILE A 359 12.69 28.07 -2.12
CA ILE A 359 11.23 28.11 -1.95
C ILE A 359 10.82 29.40 -1.25
N ALA A 360 9.95 30.17 -1.87
CA ALA A 360 9.27 31.31 -1.24
C ALA A 360 8.01 30.79 -0.51
N LEU A 361 7.81 31.27 0.71
CA LEU A 361 6.70 30.89 1.57
C LEU A 361 5.66 32.02 1.66
N LYS A 362 4.41 31.69 1.95
CA LYS A 362 3.32 32.68 2.07
C LYS A 362 3.52 33.71 3.18
N SER A 363 4.31 33.37 4.20
CA SER A 363 4.70 34.34 5.25
C SER A 363 5.67 35.42 4.75
N GLY A 364 6.21 35.29 3.54
CA GLY A 364 7.29 36.13 3.01
C GLY A 364 8.70 35.63 3.33
N ARG A 365 8.85 34.54 4.09
CA ARG A 365 10.13 33.87 4.34
C ARG A 365 10.57 33.13 3.06
N ALA A 366 11.87 33.06 2.81
CA ALA A 366 12.46 32.24 1.76
C ALA A 366 13.35 31.15 2.39
N LEU A 367 13.35 29.97 1.78
CA LEU A 367 14.22 28.85 2.13
C LEU A 367 15.15 28.58 0.95
N THR A 368 16.44 28.66 1.17
CA THR A 368 17.46 28.23 0.20
C THR A 368 17.55 26.71 0.22
N ALA A 369 17.67 26.08 -0.95
CA ALA A 369 17.83 24.65 -1.07
C ALA A 369 18.70 24.27 -2.28
N ASP A 370 19.60 23.31 -2.07
CA ASP A 370 20.32 22.62 -3.13
C ASP A 370 19.50 21.40 -3.60
N VAL A 371 18.78 20.78 -2.65
CA VAL A 371 17.91 19.60 -2.90
C VAL A 371 16.57 19.80 -2.21
N VAL A 372 15.51 19.53 -2.94
CA VAL A 372 14.15 19.46 -2.40
C VAL A 372 13.66 18.02 -2.44
N VAL A 373 13.27 17.50 -1.29
CA VAL A 373 12.67 16.16 -1.19
C VAL A 373 11.16 16.29 -0.99
N THR A 374 10.38 15.80 -1.95
CA THR A 374 8.91 15.89 -1.93
C THR A 374 8.31 14.70 -1.17
N ALA A 375 8.40 14.73 0.18
CA ALA A 375 7.79 13.72 1.06
C ALA A 375 6.27 13.97 1.23
N THR A 376 5.58 14.28 0.12
CA THR A 376 4.20 14.77 0.04
C THR A 376 3.16 13.66 -0.10
N GLY A 377 3.59 12.41 -0.04
CA GLY A 377 2.74 11.21 -0.04
C GLY A 377 2.68 10.49 -1.38
N PHE A 378 1.71 9.60 -1.48
CA PHE A 378 1.60 8.66 -2.60
C PHE A 378 0.35 8.93 -3.43
N ASN A 379 0.36 8.42 -4.67
CA ASN A 379 -0.84 8.26 -5.48
C ASN A 379 -1.51 6.94 -5.13
N LEU A 380 -2.84 6.97 -4.98
CA LEU A 380 -3.63 5.77 -4.75
C LEU A 380 -3.78 4.99 -6.06
N SER A 381 -3.64 3.65 -5.99
CA SER A 381 -3.97 2.72 -7.06
C SER A 381 -4.85 1.61 -6.48
N VAL A 382 -6.14 1.64 -6.78
CA VAL A 382 -7.12 0.80 -6.08
C VAL A 382 -6.97 -0.67 -6.42
N LEU A 383 -6.71 -1.03 -7.67
CA LEU A 383 -6.53 -2.42 -8.12
C LEU A 383 -5.36 -2.55 -9.10
N GLY A 384 -4.27 -1.83 -8.84
CA GLY A 384 -3.02 -1.97 -9.58
C GLY A 384 -3.04 -1.38 -10.98
N ASP A 385 -3.98 -0.46 -11.26
CA ASP A 385 -4.19 0.14 -12.59
C ASP A 385 -4.48 -0.91 -13.70
N ILE A 386 -5.04 -2.05 -13.31
CA ILE A 386 -5.41 -3.15 -14.22
C ILE A 386 -6.77 -2.85 -14.85
N ALA A 387 -6.90 -3.07 -16.17
CA ALA A 387 -8.18 -2.96 -16.85
C ALA A 387 -9.03 -4.22 -16.62
N PHE A 388 -10.14 -4.09 -15.91
CA PHE A 388 -11.05 -5.20 -15.63
C PHE A 388 -12.30 -5.17 -16.52
N SER A 389 -12.82 -6.35 -16.87
CA SER A 389 -14.09 -6.49 -17.54
C SER A 389 -14.81 -7.78 -17.14
N ILE A 390 -16.14 -7.80 -17.29
CA ILE A 390 -17.01 -8.97 -17.11
C ILE A 390 -17.79 -9.16 -18.40
N ASP A 391 -17.63 -10.30 -19.06
CA ASP A 391 -18.26 -10.64 -20.33
C ASP A 391 -18.14 -9.51 -21.38
N GLY A 392 -16.95 -8.89 -21.45
CA GLY A 392 -16.64 -7.82 -22.38
C GLY A 392 -17.10 -6.42 -21.95
N GLN A 393 -17.79 -6.29 -20.82
CA GLN A 393 -18.20 -4.99 -20.29
C GLN A 393 -17.13 -4.47 -19.29
N PRO A 394 -16.62 -3.25 -19.48
CA PRO A 394 -15.68 -2.65 -18.53
C PRO A 394 -16.25 -2.59 -17.11
N LEU A 395 -15.41 -2.87 -16.12
CA LEU A 395 -15.78 -2.85 -14.71
C LEU A 395 -15.25 -1.59 -14.01
N ASP A 396 -16.15 -0.85 -13.37
CA ASP A 396 -15.83 0.30 -12.52
C ASP A 396 -16.02 -0.09 -11.05
N PHE A 397 -14.91 -0.22 -10.32
CA PHE A 397 -14.94 -0.58 -8.90
C PHE A 397 -15.50 0.53 -8.00
N SER A 398 -15.48 1.79 -8.42
CA SER A 398 -16.08 2.89 -7.66
C SER A 398 -17.62 2.79 -7.57
N ALA A 399 -18.22 2.05 -8.48
CA ALA A 399 -19.65 1.73 -8.48
C ALA A 399 -19.98 0.46 -7.66
N CYS A 400 -18.97 -0.33 -7.28
CA CYS A 400 -19.17 -1.56 -6.52
C CYS A 400 -19.32 -1.30 -5.01
N ILE A 401 -20.07 -2.18 -4.35
CA ILE A 401 -20.18 -2.22 -2.90
C ILE A 401 -19.34 -3.40 -2.40
N THR A 402 -18.58 -3.20 -1.33
CA THR A 402 -17.77 -4.29 -0.81
C THR A 402 -18.55 -5.20 0.12
N TRP A 403 -18.32 -6.49 -0.03
CA TRP A 403 -18.75 -7.52 0.91
C TRP A 403 -17.61 -7.72 1.93
N ARG A 404 -17.84 -7.37 3.19
CA ARG A 404 -16.85 -7.40 4.30
C ARG A 404 -15.51 -6.74 3.94
N GLY A 405 -15.51 -5.76 3.02
CA GLY A 405 -14.29 -5.13 2.54
C GLY A 405 -13.29 -6.08 1.82
N ALA A 406 -13.74 -7.26 1.40
CA ALA A 406 -12.90 -8.32 0.85
C ALA A 406 -13.25 -8.71 -0.59
N MET A 407 -14.52 -8.61 -0.96
CA MET A 407 -15.04 -8.92 -2.29
C MET A 407 -15.94 -7.78 -2.77
N PHE A 408 -16.38 -7.81 -4.03
CA PHE A 408 -17.17 -6.72 -4.64
C PHE A 408 -18.48 -7.24 -5.23
N THR A 409 -19.55 -6.48 -5.07
CA THR A 409 -20.84 -6.82 -5.69
C THR A 409 -20.70 -6.96 -7.19
N GLY A 410 -21.27 -8.04 -7.74
CA GLY A 410 -21.25 -8.31 -9.17
C GLY A 410 -19.92 -8.80 -9.74
N VAL A 411 -18.86 -8.93 -8.94
CA VAL A 411 -17.53 -9.38 -9.38
C VAL A 411 -17.30 -10.83 -8.93
N PRO A 412 -17.23 -11.78 -9.88
CA PRO A 412 -17.06 -13.20 -9.54
C PRO A 412 -15.61 -13.54 -9.15
N ASN A 413 -15.45 -14.50 -8.25
CA ASN A 413 -14.17 -15.17 -7.94
C ASN A 413 -12.99 -14.22 -7.75
N MET A 414 -13.19 -13.15 -7.01
CA MET A 414 -12.13 -12.21 -6.71
C MET A 414 -12.15 -11.81 -5.24
N ALA A 415 -10.99 -11.85 -4.60
CA ALA A 415 -10.77 -11.28 -3.27
C ALA A 415 -9.72 -10.17 -3.34
N TRP A 416 -9.90 -9.14 -2.52
CA TRP A 416 -9.05 -7.96 -2.45
C TRP A 416 -8.50 -7.76 -1.05
N VAL A 417 -7.19 -7.68 -0.94
CA VAL A 417 -6.50 -7.41 0.32
C VAL A 417 -6.27 -5.92 0.46
N PHE A 418 -6.98 -5.33 1.40
CA PHE A 418 -6.73 -3.99 1.89
C PHE A 418 -6.59 -4.08 3.42
N GLY A 419 -5.51 -3.57 3.98
CA GLY A 419 -5.20 -3.69 5.41
C GLY A 419 -5.96 -2.67 6.28
N TYR A 420 -5.50 -2.55 7.52
CA TYR A 420 -6.04 -1.56 8.46
C TYR A 420 -5.32 -0.21 8.35
N PHE A 421 -6.06 0.87 8.58
CA PHE A 421 -5.48 2.22 8.64
C PHE A 421 -4.81 2.52 9.99
N ARG A 422 -5.34 1.95 11.07
CA ARG A 422 -4.92 2.22 12.46
C ARG A 422 -4.29 1.00 13.14
N ALA A 423 -4.03 -0.05 12.39
CA ALA A 423 -3.38 -1.27 12.87
C ALA A 423 -2.44 -1.80 11.80
N SER A 424 -1.64 -2.81 12.14
CA SER A 424 -0.70 -3.43 11.22
C SER A 424 -1.43 -4.10 10.04
N TRP A 425 -0.87 -3.92 8.85
CA TRP A 425 -1.44 -4.38 7.59
C TRP A 425 -1.68 -5.90 7.54
N THR A 426 -0.71 -6.67 8.00
CA THR A 426 -0.72 -8.15 7.95
C THR A 426 -1.77 -8.79 8.84
N LEU A 427 -2.24 -8.09 9.87
CA LEU A 427 -3.36 -8.57 10.69
C LEU A 427 -4.58 -8.91 9.82
N ARG A 428 -4.88 -8.05 8.86
CA ARG A 428 -5.99 -8.30 7.95
C ARG A 428 -5.62 -9.27 6.83
N THR A 429 -4.37 -9.25 6.39
CA THR A 429 -3.88 -10.21 5.40
C THR A 429 -4.07 -11.64 5.88
N ASP A 430 -3.70 -11.96 7.13
CA ASP A 430 -3.90 -13.29 7.72
C ASP A 430 -5.39 -13.66 7.82
N LEU A 431 -6.25 -12.74 8.28
CA LEU A 431 -7.70 -12.98 8.38
C LEU A 431 -8.35 -13.23 7.02
N LEU A 432 -7.98 -12.42 6.02
CA LEU A 432 -8.50 -12.58 4.66
C LEU A 432 -7.98 -13.86 4.02
N ALA A 433 -6.75 -14.27 4.32
CA ALA A 433 -6.20 -15.51 3.81
C ALA A 433 -6.96 -16.73 4.36
N ASP A 434 -7.23 -16.76 5.66
CA ASP A 434 -8.09 -17.80 6.26
C ASP A 434 -9.49 -17.81 5.63
N PHE A 435 -10.08 -16.64 5.40
CA PHE A 435 -11.38 -16.51 4.75
C PHE A 435 -11.36 -17.02 3.30
N VAL A 436 -10.40 -16.61 2.48
CA VAL A 436 -10.30 -17.02 1.07
C VAL A 436 -10.07 -18.53 0.97
N CYS A 437 -9.18 -19.10 1.79
CA CYS A 437 -8.97 -20.54 1.81
C CYS A 437 -10.26 -21.30 2.19
N ARG A 438 -10.98 -20.84 3.22
CA ARG A 438 -12.27 -21.41 3.61
C ARG A 438 -13.31 -21.31 2.49
N LEU A 439 -13.37 -20.18 1.78
CA LEU A 439 -14.26 -19.98 0.63
C LEU A 439 -13.93 -20.94 -0.52
N LEU A 440 -12.66 -21.09 -0.87
CA LEU A 440 -12.22 -22.01 -1.92
C LEU A 440 -12.56 -23.47 -1.57
N MET A 441 -12.34 -23.89 -0.32
CA MET A 441 -12.72 -25.22 0.15
C MET A 441 -14.24 -25.42 0.11
N HIS A 442 -15.03 -24.42 0.51
CA HIS A 442 -16.49 -24.46 0.43
C HIS A 442 -16.96 -24.65 -1.03
N MET A 443 -16.38 -23.89 -1.96
CA MET A 443 -16.71 -24.03 -3.39
C MET A 443 -16.38 -25.43 -3.93
N ASP A 444 -15.25 -26.01 -3.52
CA ASP A 444 -14.88 -27.38 -3.93
C ASP A 444 -15.86 -28.42 -3.36
N HIS A 445 -16.16 -28.35 -2.07
CA HIS A 445 -17.08 -29.29 -1.41
C HIS A 445 -18.49 -29.23 -1.99
N THR A 446 -18.93 -28.05 -2.46
CA THR A 446 -20.26 -27.84 -3.03
C THR A 446 -20.28 -27.86 -4.56
N ALA A 447 -19.14 -28.23 -5.20
CA ALA A 447 -18.96 -28.27 -6.66
C ALA A 447 -19.32 -26.95 -7.37
N GLN A 448 -19.01 -25.81 -6.75
CA GLN A 448 -19.26 -24.50 -7.33
C GLN A 448 -18.09 -24.05 -8.22
N GLY A 449 -18.41 -23.44 -9.35
CA GLY A 449 -17.43 -22.87 -10.28
C GLY A 449 -17.23 -21.38 -10.07
N SER A 450 -18.25 -20.69 -9.60
CA SER A 450 -18.13 -19.26 -9.27
C SER A 450 -18.88 -18.87 -8.01
N VAL A 451 -18.43 -17.77 -7.39
CA VAL A 451 -19.05 -17.08 -6.27
C VAL A 451 -19.04 -15.58 -6.51
N THR A 452 -20.19 -14.92 -6.32
CA THR A 452 -20.35 -13.48 -6.58
C THR A 452 -21.14 -12.84 -5.46
N PRO A 453 -20.62 -11.82 -4.75
CA PRO A 453 -21.41 -11.04 -3.80
C PRO A 453 -22.56 -10.31 -4.51
N SER A 454 -23.75 -10.37 -3.93
CA SER A 454 -24.97 -9.80 -4.55
C SER A 454 -25.95 -9.30 -3.49
N LEU A 455 -26.51 -8.11 -3.72
CA LEU A 455 -27.59 -7.54 -2.91
C LEU A 455 -28.86 -8.34 -3.14
N ARG A 456 -29.31 -9.12 -2.17
CA ARG A 456 -30.41 -10.08 -2.35
C ARG A 456 -31.68 -9.71 -1.62
N THR A 457 -31.56 -9.04 -0.49
CA THR A 457 -32.71 -8.67 0.32
C THR A 457 -33.19 -7.25 -0.01
N PRO A 458 -34.46 -6.90 0.25
CA PRO A 458 -34.90 -5.50 0.17
C PRO A 458 -34.07 -4.58 1.06
N GLN A 459 -33.64 -5.05 2.23
CA GLN A 459 -32.78 -4.29 3.15
C GLN A 459 -31.43 -3.97 2.50
N ASP A 460 -30.80 -4.92 1.77
CA ASP A 460 -29.54 -4.68 1.06
C ASP A 460 -29.71 -3.66 -0.08
N GLN A 461 -30.86 -3.71 -0.79
CA GLN A 461 -31.14 -2.80 -1.91
C GLN A 461 -31.45 -1.37 -1.45
N ASP A 462 -32.06 -1.22 -0.28
CA ASP A 462 -32.47 0.07 0.28
C ASP A 462 -31.40 0.66 1.25
N MET A 463 -30.24 -0.03 1.45
CA MET A 463 -29.22 0.42 2.39
C MET A 463 -28.61 1.77 2.01
N SER A 464 -28.18 2.53 3.03
CA SER A 464 -27.46 3.78 2.82
C SER A 464 -26.02 3.51 2.39
N LEU A 465 -25.64 3.99 1.21
CA LEU A 465 -24.27 3.84 0.71
C LEU A 465 -23.35 4.88 1.32
N GLN A 466 -22.25 4.39 1.87
CA GLN A 466 -21.21 5.18 2.49
C GLN A 466 -19.91 5.16 1.69
N PRO A 467 -19.04 6.18 1.80
CA PRO A 467 -17.68 6.09 1.29
C PRO A 467 -16.94 4.90 1.92
N TRP A 468 -16.01 4.29 1.17
CA TRP A 468 -15.13 3.22 1.69
C TRP A 468 -14.38 3.61 2.96
N VAL A 469 -13.97 4.87 3.06
CA VAL A 469 -13.37 5.46 4.25
C VAL A 469 -14.19 6.69 4.63
N ASP A 470 -14.64 6.75 5.87
CA ASP A 470 -15.29 7.95 6.41
C ASP A 470 -14.25 9.07 6.57
N PRO A 471 -14.32 10.15 5.76
CA PRO A 471 -13.36 11.25 5.83
C PRO A 471 -13.48 12.07 7.14
N GLY A 472 -14.59 11.98 7.84
CA GLY A 472 -14.76 12.57 9.17
C GLY A 472 -13.94 11.85 10.23
N ASN A 473 -13.72 10.57 10.04
CA ASN A 473 -12.99 9.72 10.98
C ASN A 473 -11.51 9.55 10.64
N PHE A 474 -11.16 9.36 9.34
CA PHE A 474 -9.77 9.18 8.89
C PHE A 474 -9.55 9.82 7.53
N ASN A 475 -8.70 10.87 7.43
CA ASN A 475 -8.59 11.71 6.25
C ASN A 475 -7.16 12.10 5.82
N PRO A 476 -6.20 11.17 5.73
CA PRO A 476 -4.90 11.50 5.17
C PRO A 476 -5.02 11.90 3.69
N GLY A 477 -4.14 12.80 3.23
CA GLY A 477 -4.26 13.45 1.93
C GLY A 477 -4.36 12.50 0.73
N TYR A 478 -3.70 11.35 0.76
CA TYR A 478 -3.75 10.38 -0.33
C TYR A 478 -5.13 9.72 -0.47
N LEU A 479 -5.83 9.46 0.64
CA LEU A 479 -7.21 8.94 0.61
C LEU A 479 -8.18 10.00 0.13
N ALA A 480 -8.05 11.24 0.60
CA ALA A 480 -8.90 12.33 0.16
C ALA A 480 -8.80 12.55 -1.37
N ARG A 481 -7.58 12.48 -1.94
CA ARG A 481 -7.37 12.60 -3.39
C ARG A 481 -7.93 11.41 -4.17
N GLY A 482 -7.76 10.18 -3.67
CA GLY A 482 -8.13 8.94 -4.36
C GLY A 482 -9.51 8.39 -4.02
N GLN A 483 -10.30 9.06 -3.16
CA GLN A 483 -11.57 8.54 -2.66
C GLN A 483 -12.59 8.26 -3.78
N HIS A 484 -12.52 9.01 -4.86
CA HIS A 484 -13.41 8.83 -6.02
C HIS A 484 -13.19 7.50 -6.76
N ALA A 485 -12.02 6.87 -6.62
CA ALA A 485 -11.69 5.59 -7.24
C ALA A 485 -11.94 4.38 -6.31
N LEU A 486 -12.19 4.64 -5.01
CA LEU A 486 -12.48 3.59 -4.04
C LEU A 486 -13.91 3.08 -4.18
N PRO A 487 -14.18 1.80 -3.86
CA PRO A 487 -15.53 1.27 -3.85
C PRO A 487 -16.38 1.93 -2.76
N ARG A 488 -17.63 1.54 -2.67
CA ARG A 488 -18.55 1.96 -1.63
C ARG A 488 -18.67 0.86 -0.58
N GLN A 489 -19.24 1.23 0.56
CA GLN A 489 -19.72 0.30 1.57
C GLN A 489 -21.18 0.62 1.93
N GLY A 490 -21.87 -0.35 2.51
CA GLY A 490 -23.20 -0.18 3.07
C GLY A 490 -23.15 0.32 4.52
N ASP A 491 -24.31 0.25 5.18
CA ASP A 491 -24.50 0.68 6.57
C ASP A 491 -24.65 -0.47 7.56
N HIS A 492 -24.64 -1.73 7.08
CA HIS A 492 -24.75 -2.94 7.90
C HIS A 492 -23.91 -4.09 7.35
N SER A 493 -23.64 -5.10 8.18
CA SER A 493 -22.98 -6.36 7.80
C SER A 493 -23.86 -7.17 6.85
N PRO A 494 -23.29 -7.78 5.79
CA PRO A 494 -21.87 -7.90 5.46
C PRO A 494 -21.33 -6.76 4.58
N TRP A 495 -22.10 -5.73 4.30
CA TRP A 495 -21.75 -4.65 3.35
C TRP A 495 -20.94 -3.53 4.00
N LEU A 496 -20.88 -3.49 5.34
CA LEU A 496 -20.06 -2.57 6.12
C LEU A 496 -18.69 -3.20 6.40
N HIS A 497 -17.64 -2.41 6.29
CA HIS A 497 -16.28 -2.76 6.65
C HIS A 497 -15.86 -1.97 7.92
N PRO A 498 -15.74 -2.61 9.10
CA PRO A 498 -15.55 -1.91 10.36
C PRO A 498 -14.15 -1.28 10.51
N GLN A 499 -13.14 -1.69 9.72
CA GLN A 499 -11.73 -1.26 9.88
C GLN A 499 -11.19 -1.45 11.31
N ASP A 500 -11.67 -2.47 12.00
CA ASP A 500 -11.30 -2.84 13.37
C ASP A 500 -10.91 -4.30 13.47
N TYR A 501 -9.66 -4.56 13.86
CA TYR A 501 -9.13 -5.93 13.94
C TYR A 501 -9.86 -6.80 14.96
N SER A 502 -10.25 -6.24 16.11
CA SER A 502 -10.90 -7.00 17.17
C SER A 502 -12.26 -7.52 16.73
N THR A 503 -13.01 -6.70 16.03
CA THR A 503 -14.30 -7.04 15.43
C THR A 503 -14.13 -8.06 14.31
N GLU A 504 -13.26 -7.79 13.32
CA GLU A 504 -13.09 -8.68 12.17
C GLU A 504 -12.49 -10.04 12.55
N ARG A 505 -11.62 -10.09 13.55
CA ARG A 505 -11.07 -11.34 14.10
C ARG A 505 -12.16 -12.28 14.62
N ALA A 506 -13.26 -11.74 15.15
CA ALA A 506 -14.40 -12.54 15.60
C ALA A 506 -15.37 -12.85 14.46
N GLU A 507 -15.67 -11.88 13.62
CA GLU A 507 -16.74 -11.96 12.62
C GLU A 507 -16.33 -12.70 11.34
N LEU A 508 -15.10 -12.49 10.84
CA LEU A 508 -14.69 -13.02 9.54
C LEU A 508 -14.57 -14.57 9.55
N PRO A 509 -14.00 -15.21 10.59
CA PRO A 509 -14.04 -16.67 10.71
C PRO A 509 -15.44 -17.24 10.88
N ALA A 510 -16.35 -16.49 11.51
CA ALA A 510 -17.74 -16.89 11.75
C ALA A 510 -18.70 -16.56 10.60
N ALA A 511 -18.24 -15.89 9.54
CA ALA A 511 -19.06 -15.51 8.42
C ALA A 511 -19.73 -16.72 7.76
N ASP A 512 -21.06 -16.71 7.66
CA ASP A 512 -21.82 -17.74 6.95
C ASP A 512 -21.62 -17.57 5.44
N LEU A 513 -21.07 -18.59 4.80
CA LEU A 513 -20.87 -18.61 3.35
C LEU A 513 -22.14 -18.98 2.58
N SER A 514 -23.23 -19.32 3.28
CA SER A 514 -24.49 -19.78 2.70
C SER A 514 -25.68 -18.87 3.04
N ASP A 515 -25.44 -17.67 3.57
CA ASP A 515 -26.49 -16.70 3.97
C ASP A 515 -27.25 -16.07 2.78
N GLY A 516 -26.86 -16.40 1.54
CA GLY A 516 -27.47 -15.89 0.31
C GLY A 516 -26.86 -14.58 -0.20
N THR A 517 -26.00 -13.90 0.54
CA THR A 517 -25.27 -12.71 0.06
C THR A 517 -24.14 -13.07 -0.90
N LEU A 518 -23.65 -14.31 -0.84
CA LEU A 518 -22.73 -14.93 -1.80
C LEU A 518 -23.53 -15.85 -2.73
N VAL A 519 -23.58 -15.50 -4.01
CA VAL A 519 -24.30 -16.26 -5.04
C VAL A 519 -23.35 -17.20 -5.74
N TYR A 520 -23.64 -18.49 -5.67
CA TYR A 520 -22.84 -19.54 -6.28
C TYR A 520 -23.44 -20.02 -7.59
N GLN A 521 -22.58 -20.45 -8.52
CA GLN A 521 -22.98 -21.14 -9.75
C GLN A 521 -22.21 -22.46 -9.83
N THR A 522 -22.93 -23.53 -10.13
CA THR A 522 -22.33 -24.86 -10.30
C THR A 522 -21.23 -24.83 -11.37
N ARG A 523 -20.17 -25.59 -11.14
CA ARG A 523 -19.03 -25.68 -12.06
C ARG A 523 -19.50 -26.16 -13.45
N VAL A 524 -19.13 -25.40 -14.47
CA VAL A 524 -19.35 -25.80 -15.87
C VAL A 524 -18.40 -26.97 -16.17
N ALA A 525 -18.94 -28.05 -16.77
CA ALA A 525 -18.10 -29.15 -17.22
C ALA A 525 -17.03 -28.63 -18.20
N ALA A 526 -15.80 -29.08 -18.06
CA ALA A 526 -14.77 -28.76 -19.03
C ALA A 526 -15.21 -29.28 -20.42
N PRO A 527 -15.06 -28.48 -21.48
CA PRO A 527 -15.45 -28.86 -22.84
C PRO A 527 -14.66 -30.06 -23.37
#